data_096c207faef164382e73eea140f438df
#
_entry.id   096c207faef164382e73eea140f438df
#
_cell.length_a   1.000
_cell.length_b   1.000
_cell.length_c   1.000
_cell.angle_alpha   90.00
_cell.angle_beta   90.00
_cell.angle_gamma   90.00
#
_symmetry.space_group_name_H-M   'P 1'
#
loop_
_entity.id
_entity.type
_entity.pdbx_description
1 polymer ?
#
loop_
_entity_poly.entity_id
_entity_poly.type
_entity_poly.pdbx_seq_one_letter_code
_entity_poly.pdbx_strand_id
1 'polypeptide(L)'
;MNAPAEPAELSTPVAVRRLDGMLPPEGGEAGIRATLDAGAQHVFIGEDALLDGALVEKLVTEYGSGRIGLHVPVRRMQVSWSMDIDSNADFRVMTPSVCEPCWEILRADGTRSGTHAAWWIGEMFRLGATDALIQADIEDDADLNILAGLTERWGDRLWLAPLNETNPDLESWVNLGGAARLAVPDALYQNSPYLTALRSAPETGASNEDIG
;
A
#
# COMPACT_ATOMS: atom_id res chain seq x y z
N MET A 1 -8.65 -32.89 25.82
CA MET A 1 -8.99 -32.88 24.37
C MET A 1 -9.32 -31.44 24.04
N ASN A 2 -8.36 -30.69 23.48
CA ASN A 2 -8.61 -29.35 22.98
C ASN A 2 -9.15 -29.47 21.56
N ALA A 3 -10.33 -28.93 21.29
CA ALA A 3 -10.84 -28.79 19.95
C ALA A 3 -9.90 -27.88 19.15
N PRO A 4 -9.65 -28.17 17.86
CA PRO A 4 -8.93 -27.23 17.02
C PRO A 4 -9.72 -25.92 16.94
N ALA A 5 -9.03 -24.80 17.07
CA ALA A 5 -9.62 -23.48 16.86
C ALA A 5 -10.18 -23.44 15.44
N GLU A 6 -11.45 -23.09 15.30
CA GLU A 6 -12.06 -22.81 14.01
C GLU A 6 -11.28 -21.67 13.33
N PRO A 7 -11.01 -21.79 12.01
CA PRO A 7 -10.39 -20.69 11.28
C PRO A 7 -11.30 -19.47 11.38
N ALA A 8 -10.71 -18.32 11.75
CA ALA A 8 -11.43 -17.06 11.80
C ALA A 8 -12.05 -16.80 10.41
N GLU A 9 -13.37 -16.72 10.36
CA GLU A 9 -14.09 -16.37 9.13
C GLU A 9 -13.64 -14.99 8.68
N LEU A 10 -13.03 -14.91 7.51
CA LEU A 10 -12.73 -13.65 6.83
C LEU A 10 -14.07 -12.96 6.53
N SER A 11 -14.40 -11.95 7.33
CA SER A 11 -15.70 -11.25 7.21
C SER A 11 -15.77 -10.22 6.07
N THR A 12 -14.67 -10.03 5.32
CA THR A 12 -14.60 -9.05 4.22
C THR A 12 -14.03 -9.71 2.97
N PRO A 13 -14.69 -9.61 1.80
CA PRO A 13 -14.15 -10.15 0.56
C PRO A 13 -12.88 -9.40 0.17
N VAL A 14 -11.81 -10.15 -0.11
CA VAL A 14 -10.53 -9.60 -0.58
C VAL A 14 -10.58 -9.43 -2.09
N ALA A 15 -10.39 -8.20 -2.57
CA ALA A 15 -10.28 -7.93 -3.99
C ALA A 15 -8.86 -8.24 -4.50
N VAL A 16 -8.73 -8.98 -5.59
CA VAL A 16 -7.44 -9.33 -6.19
C VAL A 16 -7.37 -8.88 -7.63
N ARG A 17 -6.28 -8.18 -8.00
CA ARG A 17 -5.99 -7.73 -9.37
C ARG A 17 -4.59 -8.16 -9.81
N ARG A 18 -4.35 -8.08 -11.12
CA ARG A 18 -3.00 -8.21 -11.69
C ARG A 18 -2.25 -6.91 -11.53
N LEU A 19 -1.00 -7.00 -11.09
CA LEU A 19 -0.14 -5.85 -10.83
C LEU A 19 0.21 -5.08 -12.10
N ASP A 20 0.48 -5.78 -13.22
CA ASP A 20 0.97 -5.16 -14.47
C ASP A 20 0.07 -4.04 -15.00
N GLY A 21 -1.25 -4.15 -14.79
CA GLY A 21 -2.21 -3.12 -15.18
C GLY A 21 -2.32 -1.93 -14.21
N MET A 22 -1.54 -1.93 -13.15
CA MET A 22 -1.59 -0.92 -12.08
C MET A 22 -0.28 -0.15 -11.92
N LEU A 23 0.74 -0.45 -12.71
CA LEU A 23 1.99 0.28 -12.69
C LEU A 23 1.86 1.63 -13.42
N PRO A 24 2.63 2.65 -13.01
CA PRO A 24 2.67 3.93 -13.70
C PRO A 24 3.05 3.77 -15.17
N PRO A 25 2.42 4.53 -16.08
CA PRO A 25 2.86 4.56 -17.48
C PRO A 25 4.26 5.17 -17.61
N GLU A 26 5.00 4.71 -18.62
CA GLU A 26 6.30 5.28 -18.94
C GLU A 26 6.17 6.72 -19.46
N GLY A 27 7.24 7.50 -19.32
CA GLY A 27 7.32 8.86 -19.87
C GLY A 27 6.84 9.97 -18.94
N GLY A 28 6.66 9.68 -17.65
CA GLY A 28 6.32 10.66 -16.63
C GLY A 28 4.97 11.34 -16.88
N GLU A 29 4.84 12.63 -16.55
CA GLU A 29 3.60 13.39 -16.73
C GLU A 29 3.03 13.29 -18.16
N ALA A 30 3.88 13.31 -19.19
CA ALA A 30 3.42 13.19 -20.57
C ALA A 30 2.80 11.83 -20.86
N GLY A 31 3.40 10.75 -20.37
CA GLY A 31 2.86 9.38 -20.48
C GLY A 31 1.54 9.22 -19.73
N ILE A 32 1.45 9.79 -18.52
CA ILE A 32 0.23 9.80 -17.71
C ILE A 32 -0.91 10.48 -18.47
N ARG A 33 -0.67 11.67 -19.02
CA ARG A 33 -1.65 12.41 -19.82
C ARG A 33 -2.06 11.65 -21.07
N ALA A 34 -1.11 11.13 -21.84
CA ALA A 34 -1.40 10.34 -23.03
C ALA A 34 -2.26 9.12 -22.74
N THR A 35 -2.02 8.46 -21.61
CA THR A 35 -2.81 7.29 -21.16
C THR A 35 -4.23 7.69 -20.78
N LEU A 36 -4.40 8.80 -20.07
CA LEU A 36 -5.72 9.33 -19.70
C LEU A 36 -6.50 9.82 -20.93
N ASP A 37 -5.83 10.49 -21.86
CA ASP A 37 -6.42 10.97 -23.13
C ASP A 37 -6.83 9.80 -24.06
N ALA A 38 -6.10 8.69 -24.00
CA ALA A 38 -6.46 7.47 -24.68
C ALA A 38 -7.67 6.74 -24.07
N GLY A 39 -8.24 7.27 -22.98
CA GLY A 39 -9.48 6.76 -22.39
C GLY A 39 -9.28 5.80 -21.19
N ALA A 40 -8.06 5.68 -20.65
CA ALA A 40 -7.86 4.91 -19.43
C ALA A 40 -8.77 5.45 -18.31
N GLN A 41 -9.49 4.57 -17.65
CA GLN A 41 -10.43 4.95 -16.59
C GLN A 41 -9.71 5.34 -15.30
N HIS A 42 -8.52 4.79 -15.08
CA HIS A 42 -7.72 5.01 -13.87
C HIS A 42 -6.23 4.84 -14.20
N VAL A 43 -5.39 5.68 -13.62
CA VAL A 43 -3.92 5.66 -13.78
C VAL A 43 -3.27 5.84 -12.42
N PHE A 44 -2.27 5.02 -12.14
CA PHE A 44 -1.40 5.21 -10.97
C PHE A 44 -0.22 6.09 -11.34
N ILE A 45 0.12 7.04 -10.48
CA ILE A 45 1.26 7.95 -10.64
C ILE A 45 2.25 7.73 -9.50
N GLY A 46 3.53 7.71 -9.82
CA GLY A 46 4.61 7.39 -8.87
C GLY A 46 5.51 8.58 -8.57
N GLU A 47 6.78 8.47 -8.97
CA GLU A 47 7.83 9.44 -8.65
C GLU A 47 7.51 10.87 -9.10
N ASP A 48 6.82 11.06 -10.23
CA ASP A 48 6.43 12.39 -10.69
C ASP A 48 5.61 13.15 -9.62
N ALA A 49 4.70 12.47 -8.93
CA ALA A 49 3.93 13.05 -7.83
C ALA A 49 4.76 13.21 -6.55
N LEU A 50 5.81 12.42 -6.36
CA LEU A 50 6.74 12.58 -5.25
C LEU A 50 7.62 13.82 -5.43
N LEU A 51 7.98 14.14 -6.67
CA LEU A 51 8.80 15.30 -7.03
C LEU A 51 7.97 16.59 -7.13
N ASP A 52 6.74 16.51 -7.66
CA ASP A 52 5.78 17.62 -7.74
C ASP A 52 4.39 17.19 -7.26
N GLY A 53 4.13 17.35 -5.96
CA GLY A 53 2.83 17.03 -5.39
C GLY A 53 1.66 17.80 -6.02
N ALA A 54 1.89 19.00 -6.60
CA ALA A 54 0.86 19.75 -7.30
C ALA A 54 0.38 19.06 -8.59
N LEU A 55 1.15 18.10 -9.11
CA LEU A 55 0.75 17.29 -10.26
C LEU A 55 -0.55 16.53 -10.01
N VAL A 56 -0.73 15.99 -8.79
CA VAL A 56 -1.96 15.27 -8.41
C VAL A 56 -3.18 16.19 -8.55
N GLU A 57 -3.11 17.39 -7.97
CA GLU A 57 -4.21 18.35 -8.02
C GLU A 57 -4.53 18.80 -9.46
N LYS A 58 -3.49 19.04 -10.28
CA LYS A 58 -3.63 19.37 -11.70
C LYS A 58 -4.37 18.26 -12.46
N LEU A 59 -3.92 17.02 -12.31
CA LEU A 59 -4.53 15.88 -13.00
C LEU A 59 -5.96 15.61 -12.52
N VAL A 60 -6.22 15.71 -11.22
CA VAL A 60 -7.57 15.58 -10.68
C VAL A 60 -8.52 16.66 -11.20
N THR A 61 -8.03 17.89 -11.32
CA THR A 61 -8.81 19.01 -11.87
C THR A 61 -9.13 18.79 -13.35
N GLU A 62 -8.17 18.31 -14.13
CA GLU A 62 -8.29 18.16 -15.58
C GLU A 62 -9.10 16.90 -15.97
N TYR A 63 -8.85 15.77 -15.31
CA TYR A 63 -9.43 14.48 -15.69
C TYR A 63 -10.53 13.98 -14.74
N GLY A 64 -10.76 14.66 -13.64
CA GLY A 64 -11.76 14.32 -12.63
C GLY A 64 -11.20 13.45 -11.50
N SER A 65 -11.85 13.56 -10.33
CA SER A 65 -11.59 12.68 -9.20
C SER A 65 -12.00 11.24 -9.55
N GLY A 66 -11.29 10.26 -9.01
CA GLY A 66 -11.55 8.84 -9.29
C GLY A 66 -10.69 8.23 -10.39
N ARG A 67 -9.90 9.04 -11.11
CA ARG A 67 -9.02 8.53 -12.17
C ARG A 67 -7.55 8.50 -11.81
N ILE A 68 -7.17 9.03 -10.66
CA ILE A 68 -5.79 9.19 -10.23
C ILE A 68 -5.55 8.40 -8.94
N GLY A 69 -4.70 7.39 -9.01
CA GLY A 69 -4.15 6.65 -7.90
C GLY A 69 -2.65 6.93 -7.72
N LEU A 70 -2.11 6.44 -6.62
CA LEU A 70 -0.69 6.61 -6.25
C LEU A 70 0.04 5.28 -6.36
N HIS A 71 1.19 5.25 -6.97
CA HIS A 71 2.13 4.14 -6.91
C HIS A 71 3.21 4.45 -5.89
N VAL A 72 3.31 3.62 -4.86
CA VAL A 72 4.09 3.90 -3.65
C VAL A 72 4.99 2.70 -3.33
N PRO A 73 6.13 2.54 -4.02
CA PRO A 73 7.12 1.57 -3.62
C PRO A 73 7.76 2.01 -2.30
N VAL A 74 7.81 1.10 -1.32
CA VAL A 74 8.26 1.44 0.02
C VAL A 74 9.26 0.44 0.58
N ARG A 75 10.04 0.89 1.54
CA ARG A 75 10.88 0.06 2.39
C ARG A 75 10.88 0.63 3.80
N ARG A 76 11.14 -0.22 4.79
CA ARG A 76 11.25 0.22 6.18
C ARG A 76 12.34 1.28 6.30
N MET A 77 11.98 2.39 6.96
CA MET A 77 12.95 3.45 7.25
C MET A 77 13.98 2.92 8.25
N GLN A 78 15.24 3.14 7.93
CA GLN A 78 16.31 2.81 8.88
C GLN A 78 16.25 3.81 10.04
N VAL A 79 16.18 3.29 11.26
CA VAL A 79 16.32 4.11 12.45
C VAL A 79 17.76 4.63 12.49
N SER A 80 17.94 5.91 12.15
CA SER A 80 19.23 6.57 12.37
C SER A 80 19.26 6.95 13.85
N TRP A 81 20.23 6.41 14.58
CA TRP A 81 20.59 6.89 15.89
C TRP A 81 21.22 8.27 15.71
N SER A 82 20.44 9.34 15.76
CA SER A 82 21.01 10.68 15.91
C SER A 82 21.53 10.78 17.31
N MET A 83 22.83 10.79 17.47
CA MET A 83 23.47 11.20 18.72
C MET A 83 23.42 12.71 18.77
N ASP A 84 22.29 13.29 19.17
CA ASP A 84 22.27 14.67 19.62
C ASP A 84 23.02 14.73 20.94
N ILE A 85 24.28 15.16 20.84
CA ILE A 85 25.12 15.39 22.00
C ILE A 85 24.81 16.80 22.52
N ASP A 86 23.77 16.92 23.32
CA ASP A 86 23.64 18.09 24.18
C ASP A 86 24.62 17.92 25.34
N SER A 87 25.75 18.58 25.20
CA SER A 87 26.82 18.64 26.18
C SER A 87 26.52 19.72 27.19
N ASN A 88 25.87 19.35 28.30
CA ASN A 88 26.08 20.03 29.55
C ASN A 88 27.14 19.21 30.33
N ALA A 89 28.21 19.84 30.72
CA ALA A 89 29.54 19.41 31.12
C ALA A 89 29.76 18.07 31.87
N ASP A 90 28.72 17.40 32.39
CA ASP A 90 28.89 16.23 33.25
C ASP A 90 28.07 14.99 32.94
N PHE A 91 27.09 15.04 32.02
CA PHE A 91 26.27 13.87 31.66
C PHE A 91 26.00 13.81 30.14
N ARG A 92 26.45 12.72 29.51
CA ARG A 92 26.00 12.35 28.17
C ARG A 92 24.66 11.62 28.26
N VAL A 93 23.57 12.33 28.09
CA VAL A 93 22.23 11.71 27.95
C VAL A 93 22.08 11.29 26.49
N MET A 94 22.19 9.98 26.21
CA MET A 94 21.72 9.42 24.97
C MET A 94 20.19 9.31 25.07
N THR A 95 19.47 10.19 24.42
CA THR A 95 18.03 9.99 24.20
C THR A 95 17.89 9.14 22.93
N PRO A 96 17.49 7.86 23.02
CA PRO A 96 17.12 7.13 21.84
C PRO A 96 15.91 7.83 21.24
N SER A 97 16.04 8.32 20.00
CA SER A 97 14.88 8.72 19.20
C SER A 97 14.12 7.44 18.89
N VAL A 98 13.13 7.09 19.71
CA VAL A 98 12.22 5.98 19.46
C VAL A 98 11.25 6.46 18.39
N CYS A 99 11.68 6.42 17.12
CA CYS A 99 10.75 6.50 16.03
C CYS A 99 10.04 5.16 15.93
N GLU A 100 8.71 5.20 15.95
CA GLU A 100 7.92 4.03 15.58
C GLU A 100 8.35 3.54 14.19
N PRO A 101 8.45 2.22 13.97
CA PRO A 101 8.75 1.70 12.65
C PRO A 101 7.80 2.28 11.61
N CYS A 102 8.34 2.77 10.52
CA CYS A 102 7.55 3.34 9.43
C CYS A 102 8.18 3.01 8.08
N TRP A 103 7.37 3.08 7.04
CA TRP A 103 7.85 2.96 5.68
C TRP A 103 8.21 4.31 5.08
N GLU A 104 9.31 4.35 4.34
CA GLU A 104 9.68 5.44 3.46
C GLU A 104 9.48 5.07 1.99
N ILE A 105 9.14 6.07 1.19
CA ILE A 105 8.94 5.89 -0.24
C ILE A 105 10.31 5.74 -0.93
N LEU A 106 10.37 4.81 -1.88
CA LEU A 106 11.51 4.66 -2.77
C LEU A 106 11.31 5.49 -4.05
N ARG A 107 12.39 5.97 -4.62
CA ARG A 107 12.43 6.55 -5.95
C ARG A 107 12.38 5.46 -7.02
N ALA A 108 12.18 5.83 -8.26
CA ALA A 108 12.13 4.89 -9.38
C ALA A 108 13.43 4.07 -9.56
N ASP A 109 14.57 4.61 -9.15
CA ASP A 109 15.86 3.91 -9.15
C ASP A 109 16.07 3.00 -7.91
N GLY A 110 15.07 2.87 -7.04
CA GLY A 110 15.13 2.10 -5.80
C GLY A 110 15.85 2.80 -4.65
N THR A 111 16.33 4.04 -4.84
CA THR A 111 16.94 4.80 -3.75
C THR A 111 15.92 5.35 -2.77
N ARG A 112 16.35 5.60 -1.55
CA ARG A 112 15.51 6.13 -0.48
C ARG A 112 15.20 7.61 -0.71
N SER A 113 13.94 8.01 -0.55
CA SER A 113 13.55 9.42 -0.69
C SER A 113 13.62 10.21 0.63
N GLY A 114 13.66 9.52 1.76
CA GLY A 114 13.50 10.12 3.09
C GLY A 114 12.07 10.58 3.40
N THR A 115 11.11 10.29 2.52
CA THR A 115 9.70 10.70 2.69
C THR A 115 8.89 9.59 3.35
N HIS A 116 8.23 9.88 4.46
CA HIS A 116 7.34 8.95 5.16
C HIS A 116 6.12 8.63 4.30
N ALA A 117 5.90 7.36 4.00
CA ALA A 117 4.81 6.91 3.14
C ALA A 117 3.43 7.31 3.68
N ALA A 118 3.17 7.07 4.98
CA ALA A 118 1.90 7.40 5.60
C ALA A 118 1.56 8.91 5.52
N TRP A 119 2.53 9.78 5.76
CA TRP A 119 2.32 11.21 5.64
C TRP A 119 2.02 11.61 4.18
N TRP A 120 2.87 11.16 3.25
CA TRP A 120 2.76 11.53 1.84
C TRP A 120 1.44 11.03 1.21
N ILE A 121 1.06 9.78 1.45
CA ILE A 121 -0.23 9.23 0.97
C ILE A 121 -1.39 10.10 1.48
N GLY A 122 -1.36 10.48 2.78
CA GLY A 122 -2.38 11.35 3.35
C GLY A 122 -2.48 12.71 2.66
N GLU A 123 -1.35 13.34 2.34
CA GLU A 123 -1.33 14.60 1.60
C GLU A 123 -1.86 14.45 0.17
N MET A 124 -1.44 13.41 -0.54
CA MET A 124 -1.92 13.16 -1.91
C MET A 124 -3.41 12.82 -1.95
N PHE A 125 -3.92 12.10 -0.95
CA PHE A 125 -5.35 11.86 -0.80
C PHE A 125 -6.13 13.17 -0.56
N ARG A 126 -5.55 14.11 0.18
CA ARG A 126 -6.14 15.45 0.36
C ARG A 126 -6.16 16.25 -0.94
N LEU A 127 -5.20 16.04 -1.83
CA LEU A 127 -5.15 16.65 -3.16
C LEU A 127 -6.05 15.96 -4.20
N GLY A 128 -6.75 14.88 -3.83
CA GLY A 128 -7.78 14.23 -4.63
C GLY A 128 -7.40 12.89 -5.26
N ALA A 129 -6.22 12.32 -4.96
CA ALA A 129 -5.94 10.93 -5.30
C ALA A 129 -6.95 10.01 -4.59
N THR A 130 -7.38 8.93 -5.24
CA THR A 130 -8.47 8.07 -4.73
C THR A 130 -7.98 6.85 -4.00
N ASP A 131 -6.90 6.26 -4.45
CA ASP A 131 -6.33 5.04 -3.90
C ASP A 131 -4.81 5.02 -4.04
N ALA A 132 -4.16 4.11 -3.35
CA ALA A 132 -2.72 3.94 -3.40
C ALA A 132 -2.37 2.45 -3.58
N LEU A 133 -1.48 2.17 -4.54
CA LEU A 133 -0.81 0.89 -4.71
C LEU A 133 0.50 0.93 -3.93
N ILE A 134 0.53 0.31 -2.78
CA ILE A 134 1.74 0.17 -1.97
C ILE A 134 2.46 -1.10 -2.41
N GLN A 135 3.71 -0.96 -2.84
CA GLN A 135 4.59 -2.10 -3.08
C GLN A 135 5.59 -2.22 -1.94
N ALA A 136 5.49 -3.30 -1.18
CA ALA A 136 6.34 -3.59 -0.03
C ALA A 136 6.74 -5.07 0.01
N ASP A 137 7.90 -5.35 0.56
CA ASP A 137 8.24 -6.69 1.03
C ASP A 137 8.04 -6.71 2.55
N ILE A 138 7.24 -7.66 3.05
CA ILE A 138 6.92 -7.80 4.47
C ILE A 138 7.90 -8.80 5.07
N GLU A 139 8.91 -8.30 5.78
CA GLU A 139 10.00 -9.13 6.28
C GLU A 139 9.74 -9.69 7.68
N ASP A 140 8.95 -8.98 8.50
CA ASP A 140 8.65 -9.35 9.89
C ASP A 140 7.39 -8.68 10.45
N ASP A 141 7.11 -8.92 11.74
CA ASP A 141 5.95 -8.36 12.46
C ASP A 141 5.94 -6.83 12.50
N ALA A 142 7.09 -6.16 12.39
CA ALA A 142 7.12 -4.70 12.37
C ALA A 142 6.55 -4.18 11.04
N ASP A 143 6.81 -4.82 9.91
CA ASP A 143 6.18 -4.46 8.65
C ASP A 143 4.68 -4.78 8.64
N LEU A 144 4.27 -5.91 9.21
CA LEU A 144 2.84 -6.22 9.38
C LEU A 144 2.12 -5.18 10.25
N ASN A 145 2.75 -4.69 11.31
CA ASN A 145 2.18 -3.63 12.15
C ASN A 145 2.08 -2.29 11.41
N ILE A 146 3.08 -1.94 10.59
CA ILE A 146 3.01 -0.75 9.74
C ILE A 146 1.85 -0.89 8.75
N LEU A 147 1.73 -2.05 8.10
CA LEU A 147 0.62 -2.33 7.19
C LEU A 147 -0.73 -2.21 7.89
N ALA A 148 -0.89 -2.86 9.04
CA ALA A 148 -2.12 -2.81 9.84
C ALA A 148 -2.53 -1.37 10.19
N GLY A 149 -1.58 -0.53 10.59
CA GLY A 149 -1.85 0.89 10.85
C GLY A 149 -2.26 1.68 9.61
N LEU A 150 -1.73 1.35 8.44
CA LEU A 150 -2.13 1.98 7.17
C LEU A 150 -3.53 1.52 6.74
N THR A 151 -3.83 0.22 6.85
CA THR A 151 -5.13 -0.34 6.48
C THR A 151 -6.23 0.08 7.44
N GLU A 152 -5.95 0.21 8.74
CA GLU A 152 -6.88 0.80 9.70
C GLU A 152 -7.27 2.23 9.32
N ARG A 153 -6.30 3.01 8.83
CA ARG A 153 -6.51 4.42 8.48
C ARG A 153 -7.24 4.62 7.15
N TRP A 154 -6.94 3.82 6.12
CA TRP A 154 -7.42 4.06 4.75
C TRP A 154 -8.19 2.91 4.12
N GLY A 155 -8.21 1.74 4.75
CA GLY A 155 -9.04 0.61 4.38
C GLY A 155 -8.92 0.22 2.90
N ASP A 156 -10.06 0.19 2.25
CA ASP A 156 -10.22 -0.22 0.86
C ASP A 156 -9.64 0.77 -0.17
N ARG A 157 -9.06 1.88 0.26
CA ARG A 157 -8.30 2.77 -0.63
C ARG A 157 -6.87 2.27 -0.90
N LEU A 158 -6.42 1.24 -0.19
CA LEU A 158 -5.09 0.68 -0.35
C LEU A 158 -5.12 -0.62 -1.15
N TRP A 159 -4.28 -0.68 -2.17
CA TRP A 159 -3.85 -1.90 -2.84
C TRP A 159 -2.48 -2.28 -2.30
N LEU A 160 -2.26 -3.56 -1.98
CA LEU A 160 -0.97 -4.06 -1.53
C LEU A 160 -0.39 -5.01 -2.56
N ALA A 161 0.89 -4.82 -2.89
CA ALA A 161 1.63 -5.64 -3.83
C ALA A 161 3.03 -5.95 -3.30
N PRO A 162 3.64 -7.10 -3.65
CA PRO A 162 5.04 -7.34 -3.38
C PRO A 162 5.92 -6.38 -4.19
N LEU A 163 7.02 -5.94 -3.58
CA LEU A 163 8.02 -5.11 -4.27
C LEU A 163 9.02 -5.98 -5.05
N ASN A 164 9.67 -6.91 -4.38
CA ASN A 164 10.66 -7.82 -4.95
C ASN A 164 10.38 -9.28 -4.60
N GLU A 165 9.59 -9.53 -3.57
CA GLU A 165 9.32 -10.86 -3.07
C GLU A 165 8.51 -11.67 -4.08
N THR A 166 9.03 -12.84 -4.45
CA THR A 166 8.39 -13.71 -5.44
C THR A 166 7.34 -14.66 -4.85
N ASN A 167 7.37 -14.87 -3.53
CA ASN A 167 6.43 -15.75 -2.83
C ASN A 167 6.01 -15.13 -1.48
N PRO A 168 5.29 -14.01 -1.49
CA PRO A 168 4.87 -13.31 -0.28
C PRO A 168 3.84 -14.13 0.51
N ASP A 169 3.86 -13.99 1.82
CA ASP A 169 2.82 -14.53 2.70
C ASP A 169 1.56 -13.66 2.64
N LEU A 170 0.80 -13.81 1.55
CA LEU A 170 -0.44 -13.06 1.33
C LEU A 170 -1.50 -13.32 2.40
N GLU A 171 -1.46 -14.48 3.05
CA GLU A 171 -2.39 -14.83 4.12
C GLU A 171 -2.16 -13.93 5.34
N SER A 172 -0.92 -13.76 5.77
CA SER A 172 -0.59 -12.83 6.85
C SER A 172 -0.89 -11.37 6.48
N TRP A 173 -0.72 -10.97 5.22
CA TRP A 173 -1.07 -9.62 4.77
C TRP A 173 -2.56 -9.32 4.94
N VAL A 174 -3.41 -10.31 4.66
CA VAL A 174 -4.86 -10.18 4.81
C VAL A 174 -5.28 -10.31 6.27
N ASN A 175 -4.87 -11.39 6.93
CA ASN A 175 -5.40 -11.73 8.24
C ASN A 175 -4.81 -10.88 9.38
N LEU A 176 -3.55 -10.50 9.29
CA LEU A 176 -2.84 -9.71 10.30
C LEU A 176 -2.66 -8.25 9.87
N GLY A 177 -2.34 -8.04 8.60
CA GLY A 177 -2.16 -6.70 8.04
C GLY A 177 -3.46 -6.00 7.64
N GLY A 178 -4.59 -6.70 7.60
CA GLY A 178 -5.90 -6.13 7.24
C GLY A 178 -6.04 -5.72 5.77
N ALA A 179 -5.22 -6.28 4.86
CA ALA A 179 -5.26 -5.93 3.45
C ALA A 179 -6.56 -6.41 2.78
N ALA A 180 -7.43 -5.48 2.41
CA ALA A 180 -8.68 -5.76 1.69
C ALA A 180 -8.49 -5.87 0.16
N ARG A 181 -7.36 -5.38 -0.37
CA ARG A 181 -7.08 -5.35 -1.82
C ARG A 181 -5.64 -5.75 -2.10
N LEU A 182 -5.46 -6.74 -2.96
CA LEU A 182 -4.15 -7.26 -3.37
C LEU A 182 -3.94 -7.03 -4.87
N ALA A 183 -2.76 -6.54 -5.24
CA ALA A 183 -2.27 -6.49 -6.61
C ALA A 183 -1.05 -7.40 -6.71
N VAL A 184 -1.14 -8.45 -7.54
CA VAL A 184 -0.11 -9.48 -7.57
C VAL A 184 0.40 -9.71 -8.99
N PRO A 185 1.70 -10.04 -9.16
CA PRO A 185 2.26 -10.47 -10.45
C PRO A 185 1.47 -11.62 -11.06
N ASP A 186 1.45 -11.72 -12.38
CA ASP A 186 0.68 -12.73 -13.11
C ASP A 186 0.98 -14.17 -12.67
N ALA A 187 2.25 -14.47 -12.39
CA ALA A 187 2.66 -15.78 -11.89
C ALA A 187 1.98 -16.16 -10.57
N LEU A 188 1.90 -15.23 -9.61
CA LEU A 188 1.18 -15.43 -8.35
C LEU A 188 -0.33 -15.45 -8.57
N TYR A 189 -0.84 -14.58 -9.42
CA TYR A 189 -2.27 -14.53 -9.74
C TYR A 189 -2.81 -15.85 -10.26
N GLN A 190 -2.02 -16.58 -11.05
CA GLN A 190 -2.40 -17.85 -11.64
C GLN A 190 -2.14 -19.05 -10.71
N ASN A 191 -1.05 -19.03 -9.94
CA ASN A 191 -0.51 -20.22 -9.29
C ASN A 191 -0.61 -20.22 -7.75
N SER A 192 -1.05 -19.13 -7.11
CA SER A 192 -1.16 -19.09 -5.66
C SER A 192 -2.32 -19.94 -5.15
N PRO A 193 -2.07 -20.95 -4.30
CA PRO A 193 -3.13 -21.74 -3.66
C PRO A 193 -4.04 -20.88 -2.80
N TYR A 194 -3.49 -19.91 -2.07
CA TYR A 194 -4.23 -18.97 -1.23
C TYR A 194 -5.21 -18.12 -2.06
N LEU A 195 -4.76 -17.53 -3.18
CA LEU A 195 -5.64 -16.77 -4.06
C LEU A 195 -6.71 -17.64 -4.74
N THR A 196 -6.39 -18.91 -4.98
CA THR A 196 -7.37 -19.87 -5.50
C THR A 196 -8.45 -20.15 -4.46
N ALA A 197 -8.05 -20.33 -3.20
CA ALA A 197 -8.98 -20.54 -2.09
C ALA A 197 -9.86 -19.30 -1.86
N LEU A 198 -9.29 -18.09 -1.86
CA LEU A 198 -10.04 -16.85 -1.75
C LEU A 198 -11.12 -16.69 -2.84
N ARG A 199 -10.78 -17.02 -4.10
CA ARG A 199 -11.74 -16.94 -5.22
C ARG A 199 -12.83 -18.00 -5.17
N SER A 200 -12.56 -19.13 -4.51
CA SER A 200 -13.47 -20.26 -4.40
C SER A 200 -14.36 -20.18 -3.16
N ALA A 201 -14.07 -19.27 -2.23
CA ALA A 201 -14.92 -19.04 -1.08
C ALA A 201 -16.28 -18.51 -1.57
N PRO A 202 -17.42 -19.12 -1.15
CA PRO A 202 -18.74 -18.61 -1.52
C PRO A 202 -18.88 -17.20 -0.94
N GLU A 203 -19.35 -16.27 -1.77
CA GLU A 203 -19.85 -14.98 -1.26
C GLU A 203 -20.91 -15.31 -0.22
N THR A 204 -20.61 -15.08 1.06
CA THR A 204 -21.55 -15.31 2.16
C THR A 204 -22.71 -14.37 1.92
N GLY A 205 -23.82 -14.96 1.41
CA GLY A 205 -24.96 -14.27 0.86
C GLY A 205 -25.59 -13.30 1.83
N ALA A 206 -25.94 -12.16 1.32
CA ALA A 206 -27.02 -11.36 1.88
C ALA A 206 -28.25 -12.26 1.99
N SER A 207 -28.54 -12.73 3.19
CA SER A 207 -29.82 -13.37 3.50
C SER A 207 -30.91 -12.32 3.30
N ASN A 208 -31.58 -12.47 2.20
CA ASN A 208 -32.86 -11.80 1.96
C ASN A 208 -33.85 -12.42 2.96
N GLU A 209 -33.98 -11.83 4.15
CA GLU A 209 -35.14 -12.09 4.99
C GLU A 209 -36.35 -11.36 4.36
N ASP A 210 -36.98 -12.11 3.47
CA ASP A 210 -38.35 -11.84 3.07
C ASP A 210 -39.27 -12.06 4.30
N ILE A 211 -39.71 -10.98 4.91
CA ILE A 211 -40.79 -11.01 5.92
C ILE A 211 -42.07 -10.85 5.17
N GLY A 212 -42.82 -11.97 5.08
CA GLY A 212 -44.24 -12.02 4.71
C GLY A 212 -45.15 -11.46 5.80
#